data_c817ce6d4a5feae1370a1144ac0f316b
#
_entry.id   c817ce6d4a5feae1370a1144ac0f316b
#
_cell.length_a   1.000
_cell.length_b   1.000
_cell.length_c   1.000
_cell.angle_alpha   90.00
_cell.angle_beta   90.00
_cell.angle_gamma   90.00
#
_symmetry.space_group_name_H-M   'P 1'
#
loop_
_entity.id
_entity.type
_entity.pdbx_description
1 polymer ?
#
loop_
_entity_poly.entity_id
_entity_poly.type
_entity_poly.pdbx_seq_one_letter_code
_entity_poly.pdbx_strand_id
1 'polypeptide(L)'
;MKNTFSVLFYVKKQQKKSGLLPIMGRITVNKQTTQFFTQLEIDPQTTEWDSKTKKINGKGASSLNSQLRNIEARIRTTYQEMFLRGPVLSAEQVKNAFLGIDDSSTTLLSVFQEYKQHQKDMIGKCRSLSTYKRITLVYNRVADFIKVKHHRSDMYAAEIDGSFVDDFSDYLFTTYKV
;
A
#
# COMPACT_ATOMS: atom_id res chain seq x y z
N MET A 1 3.03 -4.91 -20.40
CA MET A 1 4.21 -5.16 -19.53
C MET A 1 3.94 -6.36 -18.65
N LYS A 2 4.93 -7.26 -18.46
CA LYS A 2 4.78 -8.43 -17.59
C LYS A 2 5.00 -7.98 -16.16
N ASN A 3 3.95 -8.01 -15.33
CA ASN A 3 4.06 -7.68 -13.92
C ASN A 3 4.91 -8.72 -13.20
N THR A 4 5.93 -8.28 -12.48
CA THR A 4 6.82 -9.14 -11.70
C THR A 4 6.53 -8.96 -10.23
N PHE A 5 6.34 -10.09 -9.53
CA PHE A 5 6.13 -10.13 -8.09
C PHE A 5 6.99 -11.22 -7.46
N SER A 6 7.68 -10.91 -6.39
CA SER A 6 8.43 -11.89 -5.60
C SER A 6 8.50 -11.51 -4.12
N VAL A 7 8.56 -12.53 -3.28
CA VAL A 7 8.82 -12.41 -1.84
C VAL A 7 10.10 -13.19 -1.53
N LEU A 8 10.98 -12.61 -0.74
CA LEU A 8 12.24 -13.21 -0.34
C LEU A 8 12.46 -12.98 1.16
N PHE A 9 12.95 -14.00 1.87
CA PHE A 9 13.38 -13.86 3.25
C PHE A 9 14.92 -13.93 3.35
N TYR A 10 15.46 -13.26 4.36
CA TYR A 10 16.88 -13.28 4.68
C TYR A 10 17.11 -12.92 6.14
N VAL A 11 18.21 -13.36 6.70
CA VAL A 11 18.62 -13.04 8.07
C VAL A 11 19.52 -11.82 8.06
N LYS A 12 19.22 -10.85 8.91
CA LYS A 12 20.07 -9.67 9.10
C LYS A 12 21.22 -10.04 10.02
N LYS A 13 22.47 -9.79 9.57
CA LYS A 13 23.68 -10.14 10.34
C LYS A 13 23.86 -9.38 11.65
N GLN A 14 23.17 -8.25 11.81
CA GLN A 14 23.25 -7.44 13.03
C GLN A 14 22.40 -8.08 14.13
N GLN A 15 23.05 -8.62 15.14
CA GLN A 15 22.39 -9.17 16.33
C GLN A 15 21.65 -8.08 17.12
N LYS A 16 20.51 -8.46 17.69
CA LYS A 16 19.84 -7.66 18.71
C LYS A 16 20.60 -7.75 20.04
N LYS A 17 20.25 -6.90 20.99
CA LYS A 17 20.76 -6.97 22.38
C LYS A 17 20.50 -8.35 23.04
N SER A 18 19.48 -9.08 22.56
CA SER A 18 19.14 -10.45 22.97
C SER A 18 20.06 -11.54 22.40
N GLY A 19 21.00 -11.20 21.51
CA GLY A 19 21.84 -12.18 20.80
C GLY A 19 21.16 -12.84 19.60
N LEU A 20 19.86 -12.61 19.39
CA LEU A 20 19.09 -13.21 18.31
C LEU A 20 19.27 -12.44 16.98
N LEU A 21 19.14 -13.15 15.87
CA LEU A 21 19.21 -12.58 14.54
C LEU A 21 17.80 -12.43 13.93
N PRO A 22 17.37 -11.21 13.55
CA PRO A 22 16.06 -11.00 12.99
C PRO A 22 15.96 -11.50 11.54
N ILE A 23 14.81 -12.10 11.21
CA ILE A 23 14.47 -12.48 9.84
C ILE A 23 13.70 -11.35 9.19
N MET A 24 14.20 -10.89 8.05
CA MET A 24 13.60 -9.83 7.24
C MET A 24 12.91 -10.42 6.02
N GLY A 25 11.78 -9.84 5.64
CA GLY A 25 11.13 -10.08 4.36
C GLY A 25 11.39 -8.92 3.38
N ARG A 26 11.54 -9.26 2.10
CA ARG A 26 11.63 -8.32 0.98
C ARG A 26 10.54 -8.64 -0.01
N ILE A 27 9.71 -7.64 -0.34
CA ILE A 27 8.71 -7.71 -1.38
C ILE A 27 9.24 -6.93 -2.59
N THR A 28 9.12 -7.51 -3.77
CA THR A 28 9.49 -6.86 -5.05
C THR A 28 8.27 -6.86 -5.96
N VAL A 29 7.90 -5.70 -6.46
CA VAL A 29 6.84 -5.50 -7.46
C VAL A 29 7.40 -4.59 -8.55
N ASN A 30 7.37 -5.04 -9.81
CA ASN A 30 7.81 -4.25 -10.97
C ASN A 30 9.19 -3.59 -10.78
N LYS A 31 10.17 -4.34 -10.24
CA LYS A 31 11.55 -3.91 -9.90
C LYS A 31 11.65 -2.97 -8.69
N GLN A 32 10.56 -2.47 -8.14
CA GLN A 32 10.57 -1.73 -6.87
C GLN A 32 10.61 -2.70 -5.70
N THR A 33 11.40 -2.39 -4.67
CA THR A 33 11.57 -3.27 -3.51
C THR A 33 11.27 -2.54 -2.21
N THR A 34 10.62 -3.25 -1.27
CA THR A 34 10.47 -2.80 0.10
C THR A 34 10.83 -3.93 1.06
N GLN A 35 11.13 -3.58 2.31
CA GLN A 35 11.52 -4.53 3.35
C GLN A 35 10.62 -4.39 4.56
N PHE A 36 10.42 -5.50 5.28
CA PHE A 36 9.69 -5.51 6.54
C PHE A 36 10.31 -6.53 7.50
N PHE A 37 10.06 -6.35 8.79
CA PHE A 37 10.43 -7.31 9.81
C PHE A 37 9.33 -8.39 9.93
N THR A 38 9.71 -9.66 9.89
CA THR A 38 8.76 -10.78 9.98
C THR A 38 8.27 -11.05 11.39
N GLN A 39 8.84 -10.40 12.39
CA GLN A 39 8.71 -10.69 13.83
C GLN A 39 9.29 -12.06 14.25
N LEU A 40 9.96 -12.75 13.33
CA LEU A 40 10.67 -13.98 13.60
C LEU A 40 12.16 -13.71 13.77
N GLU A 41 12.78 -14.51 14.63
CA GLU A 41 14.20 -14.42 14.97
C GLU A 41 14.78 -15.82 15.04
N ILE A 42 16.07 -15.94 14.76
CA ILE A 42 16.81 -17.19 14.95
C ILE A 42 17.91 -17.01 16.00
N ASP A 43 18.15 -18.06 16.76
CA ASP A 43 19.29 -18.16 17.64
C ASP A 43 20.47 -18.77 16.86
N PRO A 44 21.56 -17.99 16.61
CA PRO A 44 22.69 -18.47 15.86
C PRO A 44 23.47 -19.61 16.52
N GLN A 45 23.21 -19.90 17.80
CA GLN A 45 23.82 -21.04 18.48
C GLN A 45 23.11 -22.38 18.21
N THR A 46 21.81 -22.34 17.87
CA THR A 46 20.98 -23.55 17.70
C THR A 46 20.42 -23.71 16.29
N THR A 47 20.41 -22.62 15.51
CA THR A 47 19.83 -22.58 14.16
C THR A 47 20.75 -21.87 13.18
N GLU A 48 20.72 -22.29 11.92
CA GLU A 48 21.49 -21.70 10.81
C GLU A 48 20.56 -21.33 9.65
N TRP A 49 20.83 -20.18 9.04
CA TRP A 49 20.16 -19.77 7.80
C TRP A 49 20.94 -20.23 6.57
N ASP A 50 20.36 -21.13 5.80
CA ASP A 50 20.90 -21.50 4.49
C ASP A 50 20.46 -20.50 3.41
N SER A 51 21.41 -19.71 2.95
CA SER A 51 21.18 -18.68 1.93
C SER A 51 20.88 -19.26 0.52
N LYS A 52 21.26 -20.51 0.26
CA LYS A 52 21.02 -21.18 -1.03
C LYS A 52 19.60 -21.73 -1.10
N THR A 53 19.20 -22.48 -0.10
CA THR A 53 17.85 -23.07 -0.03
C THR A 53 16.78 -22.13 0.51
N LYS A 54 17.20 -20.97 1.09
CA LYS A 54 16.30 -20.01 1.75
C LYS A 54 15.52 -20.63 2.93
N LYS A 55 16.15 -21.56 3.64
CA LYS A 55 15.57 -22.27 4.77
C LYS A 55 16.42 -22.15 6.03
N ILE A 56 15.75 -22.32 7.15
CA ILE A 56 16.38 -22.44 8.46
C ILE A 56 16.63 -23.91 8.73
N ASN A 57 17.83 -24.24 9.24
CA ASN A 57 18.23 -25.56 9.68
C ASN A 57 18.50 -25.52 11.20
N GLY A 58 18.37 -26.65 11.89
CA GLY A 58 18.63 -26.77 13.32
C GLY A 58 17.39 -26.99 14.17
N LYS A 59 17.52 -26.75 15.48
CA LYS A 59 16.48 -27.02 16.46
C LYS A 59 15.31 -26.03 16.29
N GLY A 60 14.08 -26.54 16.11
CA GLY A 60 12.88 -25.69 15.90
C GLY A 60 12.71 -25.15 14.48
N ALA A 61 13.63 -25.45 13.55
CA ALA A 61 13.63 -24.96 12.17
C ALA A 61 12.32 -25.26 11.41
N SER A 62 11.69 -26.41 11.67
CA SER A 62 10.43 -26.78 11.00
C SER A 62 9.31 -25.78 11.28
N SER A 63 9.14 -25.38 12.54
CA SER A 63 8.14 -24.37 12.93
C SER A 63 8.41 -23.02 12.28
N LEU A 64 9.65 -22.52 12.34
CA LEU A 64 10.03 -21.24 11.75
C LEU A 64 9.84 -21.24 10.22
N ASN A 65 10.26 -22.33 9.55
CA ASN A 65 10.04 -22.48 8.11
C ASN A 65 8.55 -22.54 7.75
N SER A 66 7.71 -23.13 8.60
CA SER A 66 6.25 -23.12 8.39
C SER A 66 5.66 -21.72 8.55
N GLN A 67 6.10 -20.97 9.55
CA GLN A 67 5.68 -19.58 9.74
C GLN A 67 6.10 -18.69 8.57
N LEU A 68 7.33 -18.86 8.04
CA LEU A 68 7.77 -18.11 6.85
C LEU A 68 6.92 -18.43 5.61
N ARG A 69 6.56 -19.71 5.40
CA ARG A 69 5.64 -20.09 4.32
C ARG A 69 4.26 -19.45 4.48
N ASN A 70 3.73 -19.40 5.70
CA ASN A 70 2.44 -18.75 5.98
C ASN A 70 2.50 -17.25 5.70
N ILE A 71 3.58 -16.58 6.10
CA ILE A 71 3.80 -15.14 5.80
C ILE A 71 3.85 -14.95 4.28
N GLU A 72 4.62 -15.75 3.56
CA GLU A 72 4.70 -15.68 2.11
C GLU A 72 3.34 -15.88 1.43
N ALA A 73 2.58 -16.89 1.86
CA ALA A 73 1.24 -17.16 1.33
C ALA A 73 0.29 -15.98 1.53
N ARG A 74 0.26 -15.38 2.74
CA ARG A 74 -0.55 -14.21 3.02
C ARG A 74 -0.16 -13.01 2.14
N ILE A 75 1.12 -12.72 1.97
CA ILE A 75 1.59 -11.63 1.11
C ILE A 75 1.17 -11.88 -0.35
N ARG A 76 1.26 -13.14 -0.84
CA ARG A 76 0.82 -13.51 -2.19
C ARG A 76 -0.70 -13.32 -2.37
N THR A 77 -1.50 -13.73 -1.39
CA THR A 77 -2.96 -13.51 -1.40
C THR A 77 -3.27 -12.00 -1.43
N THR A 78 -2.66 -11.22 -0.54
CA THR A 78 -2.82 -9.76 -0.50
C THR A 78 -2.48 -9.13 -1.86
N TYR A 79 -1.35 -9.51 -2.46
CA TYR A 79 -0.97 -9.02 -3.79
C TYR A 79 -2.02 -9.37 -4.86
N GLN A 80 -2.53 -10.61 -4.86
CA GLN A 80 -3.54 -11.05 -5.83
C GLN A 80 -4.86 -10.27 -5.67
N GLU A 81 -5.33 -10.10 -4.44
CA GLU A 81 -6.54 -9.33 -4.15
C GLU A 81 -6.42 -7.87 -4.59
N MET A 82 -5.27 -7.24 -4.31
CA MET A 82 -4.99 -5.87 -4.74
C MET A 82 -4.89 -5.77 -6.27
N PHE A 83 -4.22 -6.74 -6.91
CA PHE A 83 -4.07 -6.78 -8.37
C PHE A 83 -5.41 -6.86 -9.10
N LEU A 84 -6.39 -7.56 -8.53
CA LEU A 84 -7.76 -7.64 -9.08
C LEU A 84 -8.52 -6.30 -8.95
N ARG A 85 -8.13 -5.44 -7.98
CA ARG A 85 -8.77 -4.12 -7.77
C ARG A 85 -8.19 -3.03 -8.67
N GLY A 86 -6.95 -3.17 -9.16
CA GLY A 86 -6.32 -2.17 -10.01
C GLY A 86 -4.94 -2.55 -10.53
N PRO A 87 -4.50 -1.94 -11.66
CA PRO A 87 -3.33 -2.40 -12.43
C PRO A 87 -1.97 -1.94 -11.90
N VAL A 88 -1.92 -0.95 -11.03
CA VAL A 88 -0.64 -0.36 -10.55
C VAL A 88 -0.47 -0.65 -9.07
N LEU A 89 0.44 -1.57 -8.77
CA LEU A 89 0.82 -1.88 -7.40
C LEU A 89 2.30 -1.55 -7.20
N SER A 90 2.61 -0.87 -6.11
CA SER A 90 3.98 -0.73 -5.61
C SER A 90 4.28 -1.80 -4.55
N ALA A 91 5.56 -2.11 -4.35
CA ALA A 91 5.97 -3.02 -3.28
C ALA A 91 5.56 -2.49 -1.90
N GLU A 92 5.58 -1.16 -1.72
CA GLU A 92 5.19 -0.50 -0.48
C GLU A 92 3.70 -0.67 -0.17
N GLN A 93 2.83 -0.52 -1.17
CA GLN A 93 1.39 -0.75 -1.02
C GLN A 93 1.09 -2.18 -0.59
N VAL A 94 1.75 -3.18 -1.20
CA VAL A 94 1.57 -4.59 -0.81
C VAL A 94 2.05 -4.83 0.62
N LYS A 95 3.19 -4.24 1.02
CA LYS A 95 3.69 -4.32 2.40
C LYS A 95 2.69 -3.73 3.39
N ASN A 96 2.20 -2.52 3.13
CA ASN A 96 1.27 -1.83 4.01
C ASN A 96 -0.03 -2.60 4.17
N ALA A 97 -0.62 -3.08 3.08
CA ALA A 97 -1.81 -3.91 3.11
C ALA A 97 -1.61 -5.22 3.89
N PHE A 98 -0.46 -5.90 3.69
CA PHE A 98 -0.10 -7.10 4.44
C PHE A 98 0.05 -6.83 5.95
N LEU A 99 0.64 -5.69 6.33
CA LEU A 99 0.82 -5.30 7.73
C LEU A 99 -0.45 -4.72 8.38
N GLY A 100 -1.54 -4.54 7.61
CA GLY A 100 -2.75 -3.87 8.09
C GLY A 100 -2.53 -2.37 8.34
N ILE A 101 -1.51 -1.78 7.73
CA ILE A 101 -1.28 -0.34 7.74
C ILE A 101 -2.18 0.26 6.66
N ASP A 102 -3.24 0.90 7.09
CA ASP A 102 -4.43 1.24 6.28
C ASP A 102 -4.22 2.46 5.34
N ASP A 103 -3.01 2.63 4.78
CA ASP A 103 -2.72 3.69 3.81
C ASP A 103 -3.12 3.33 2.36
N SER A 104 -3.41 2.05 2.09
CA SER A 104 -3.60 1.56 0.71
C SER A 104 -5.06 1.30 0.33
N SER A 105 -5.99 1.33 1.27
CA SER A 105 -7.43 1.23 0.98
C SER A 105 -8.10 2.59 0.82
N THR A 106 -7.45 3.66 1.30
CA THR A 106 -7.99 5.01 1.29
C THR A 106 -7.78 5.64 -0.08
N THR A 107 -8.83 5.66 -0.88
CA THR A 107 -8.81 6.33 -2.18
C THR A 107 -9.18 7.80 -2.05
N LEU A 108 -8.73 8.62 -2.98
CA LEU A 108 -9.00 10.06 -2.98
C LEU A 108 -10.50 10.36 -2.95
N LEU A 109 -11.27 9.67 -3.80
CA LEU A 109 -12.72 9.90 -3.87
C LEU A 109 -13.44 9.37 -2.63
N SER A 110 -12.95 8.30 -1.97
CA SER A 110 -13.53 7.83 -0.71
C SER A 110 -13.36 8.85 0.41
N VAL A 111 -12.14 9.39 0.60
CA VAL A 111 -11.89 10.46 1.59
C VAL A 111 -12.71 11.69 1.28
N PHE A 112 -12.77 12.07 0.01
CA PHE A 112 -13.55 13.24 -0.40
C PHE A 112 -15.05 13.03 -0.20
N GLN A 113 -15.55 11.82 -0.38
CA GLN A 113 -16.96 11.46 -0.12
C GLN A 113 -17.27 11.55 1.38
N GLU A 114 -16.40 11.05 2.25
CA GLU A 114 -16.54 11.20 3.70
C GLU A 114 -16.55 12.67 4.12
N TYR A 115 -15.59 13.46 3.60
CA TYR A 115 -15.56 14.90 3.82
C TYR A 115 -16.85 15.58 3.35
N LYS A 116 -17.34 15.25 2.16
CA LYS A 116 -18.57 15.78 1.59
C LYS A 116 -19.80 15.43 2.47
N GLN A 117 -19.87 14.19 2.98
CA GLN A 117 -20.94 13.78 3.88
C GLN A 117 -20.90 14.56 5.20
N HIS A 118 -19.71 14.71 5.79
CA HIS A 118 -19.53 15.52 6.99
C HIS A 118 -19.99 16.98 6.78
N GLN A 119 -19.63 17.60 5.64
CA GLN A 119 -20.09 18.96 5.33
C GLN A 119 -21.60 19.06 5.14
N LYS A 120 -22.25 18.01 4.60
CA LYS A 120 -23.70 17.91 4.48
C LYS A 120 -24.38 17.89 5.85
N ASP A 121 -23.84 17.14 6.80
CA ASP A 121 -24.38 16.99 8.15
C ASP A 121 -24.25 18.29 8.99
N MET A 122 -23.39 19.20 8.54
CA MET A 122 -23.18 20.50 9.15
C MET A 122 -24.05 21.63 8.54
N ILE A 123 -24.86 21.33 7.53
CA ILE A 123 -25.79 22.31 6.94
C ILE A 123 -26.80 22.77 7.99
N GLY A 124 -27.01 24.08 8.10
CA GLY A 124 -27.89 24.67 9.09
C GLY A 124 -27.31 24.84 10.51
N LYS A 125 -26.09 24.26 10.76
CA LYS A 125 -25.36 24.45 12.02
C LYS A 125 -24.26 25.51 11.84
N CYS A 126 -23.24 25.18 11.04
CA CYS A 126 -22.10 26.07 10.78
C CYS A 126 -21.70 26.10 9.29
N ARG A 127 -22.45 25.44 8.41
CA ARG A 127 -22.21 25.40 6.96
C ARG A 127 -23.48 25.76 6.20
N SER A 128 -23.28 26.42 5.04
CA SER A 128 -24.37 26.76 4.13
C SER A 128 -24.56 25.69 3.05
N LEU A 129 -25.77 25.61 2.49
CA LEU A 129 -26.07 24.76 1.36
C LEU A 129 -25.20 25.12 0.13
N SER A 130 -24.87 26.40 -0.06
CA SER A 130 -24.01 26.85 -1.16
C SER A 130 -22.59 26.32 -1.03
N THR A 131 -22.05 26.24 0.18
CA THR A 131 -20.74 25.62 0.44
C THR A 131 -20.76 24.13 0.10
N TYR A 132 -21.80 23.40 0.51
CA TYR A 132 -21.94 21.99 0.16
C TYR A 132 -22.04 21.75 -1.36
N LYS A 133 -22.79 22.62 -2.08
CA LYS A 133 -22.88 22.55 -3.54
C LYS A 133 -21.53 22.76 -4.21
N ARG A 134 -20.71 23.72 -3.73
CA ARG A 134 -19.34 23.95 -4.23
C ARG A 134 -18.43 22.73 -4.01
N ILE A 135 -18.47 22.13 -2.82
CA ILE A 135 -17.70 20.93 -2.50
C ILE A 135 -18.11 19.76 -3.41
N THR A 136 -19.43 19.60 -3.64
CA THR A 136 -19.93 18.56 -4.54
C THR A 136 -19.46 18.78 -5.99
N LEU A 137 -19.43 20.04 -6.44
CA LEU A 137 -18.91 20.38 -7.77
C LEU A 137 -17.42 20.02 -7.91
N VAL A 138 -16.60 20.35 -6.90
CA VAL A 138 -15.16 20.01 -6.92
C VAL A 138 -14.97 18.48 -6.90
N TYR A 139 -15.73 17.75 -6.08
CA TYR A 139 -15.71 16.28 -6.07
C TYR A 139 -15.95 15.70 -7.47
N ASN A 140 -17.00 16.16 -8.17
CA ASN A 140 -17.33 15.67 -9.51
C ASN A 140 -16.21 16.00 -10.51
N ARG A 141 -15.63 17.20 -10.45
CA ARG A 141 -14.51 17.60 -11.33
C ARG A 141 -13.25 16.76 -11.10
N VAL A 142 -12.95 16.41 -9.83
CA VAL A 142 -11.83 15.50 -9.51
C VAL A 142 -12.10 14.09 -10.06
N ALA A 143 -13.32 13.58 -9.90
CA ALA A 143 -13.69 12.27 -10.43
C ALA A 143 -13.59 12.23 -11.96
N ASP A 144 -14.06 13.27 -12.65
CA ASP A 144 -13.96 13.39 -14.11
C ASP A 144 -12.49 13.49 -14.56
N PHE A 145 -11.67 14.26 -13.86
CA PHE A 145 -10.24 14.37 -14.12
C PHE A 145 -9.52 13.03 -14.02
N ILE A 146 -9.74 12.28 -12.92
CA ILE A 146 -9.17 10.95 -12.74
C ILE A 146 -9.57 10.02 -13.89
N LYS A 147 -10.84 10.06 -14.28
CA LYS A 147 -11.35 9.23 -15.38
C LYS A 147 -10.72 9.60 -16.73
N VAL A 148 -10.62 10.88 -17.04
CA VAL A 148 -10.13 11.37 -18.33
C VAL A 148 -8.61 11.27 -18.45
N LYS A 149 -7.87 11.73 -17.42
CA LYS A 149 -6.41 11.81 -17.47
C LYS A 149 -5.74 10.48 -17.13
N HIS A 150 -6.25 9.78 -16.12
CA HIS A 150 -5.64 8.55 -15.59
C HIS A 150 -6.33 7.27 -16.03
N HIS A 151 -7.47 7.36 -16.75
CA HIS A 151 -8.28 6.20 -17.22
C HIS A 151 -8.65 5.23 -16.07
N ARG A 152 -8.93 5.78 -14.90
CA ARG A 152 -9.28 5.03 -13.67
C ARG A 152 -10.57 5.57 -13.08
N SER A 153 -11.24 4.73 -12.25
CA SER A 153 -12.43 5.14 -11.50
C SER A 153 -12.10 5.90 -10.22
N ASP A 154 -10.91 5.70 -9.66
CA ASP A 154 -10.41 6.34 -8.45
C ASP A 154 -8.88 6.18 -8.35
N MET A 155 -8.23 6.90 -7.42
CA MET A 155 -6.79 6.82 -7.16
C MET A 155 -6.54 6.68 -5.65
N TYR A 156 -5.46 5.98 -5.27
CA TYR A 156 -5.07 5.94 -3.87
C TYR A 156 -4.58 7.32 -3.40
N ALA A 157 -4.95 7.71 -2.18
CA ALA A 157 -4.53 8.98 -1.60
C ALA A 157 -3.00 9.14 -1.55
N ALA A 158 -2.28 8.03 -1.37
CA ALA A 158 -0.82 7.99 -1.39
C ALA A 158 -0.19 8.23 -2.78
N GLU A 159 -0.97 8.20 -3.87
CA GLU A 159 -0.51 8.49 -5.23
C GLU A 159 -0.63 9.98 -5.59
N ILE A 160 -1.25 10.78 -4.72
CA ILE A 160 -1.46 12.21 -4.93
C ILE A 160 -0.18 12.95 -4.55
N ASP A 161 0.47 13.53 -5.54
CA ASP A 161 1.66 14.35 -5.40
C ASP A 161 1.45 15.76 -5.96
N GLY A 162 2.51 16.57 -5.97
CA GLY A 162 2.47 17.93 -6.52
C GLY A 162 2.07 17.95 -8.00
N SER A 163 2.53 16.98 -8.79
CA SER A 163 2.23 16.91 -10.23
C SER A 163 0.74 16.64 -10.51
N PHE A 164 0.08 15.85 -9.64
CA PHE A 164 -1.37 15.67 -9.71
C PHE A 164 -2.12 16.99 -9.55
N VAL A 165 -1.69 17.84 -8.61
CA VAL A 165 -2.34 19.15 -8.36
C VAL A 165 -2.17 20.08 -9.56
N ASP A 166 -0.96 20.14 -10.14
CA ASP A 166 -0.67 20.93 -11.32
C ASP A 166 -1.49 20.45 -12.54
N ASP A 167 -1.48 19.16 -12.81
CA ASP A 167 -2.27 18.52 -13.88
C ASP A 167 -3.79 18.76 -13.72
N PHE A 168 -4.29 18.71 -12.48
CA PHE A 168 -5.69 19.00 -12.19
C PHE A 168 -6.03 20.46 -12.43
N SER A 169 -5.13 21.38 -12.06
CA SER A 169 -5.27 22.80 -12.31
C SER A 169 -5.37 23.09 -13.82
N ASP A 170 -4.45 22.54 -14.61
CA ASP A 170 -4.45 22.67 -16.07
C ASP A 170 -5.73 22.06 -16.70
N TYR A 171 -6.20 20.92 -16.17
CA TYR A 171 -7.46 20.32 -16.61
C TYR A 171 -8.65 21.24 -16.36
N LEU A 172 -8.70 21.92 -15.20
CA LEU A 172 -9.77 22.89 -14.88
C LEU A 172 -9.76 24.07 -15.84
N PHE A 173 -8.58 24.64 -16.13
CA PHE A 173 -8.45 25.75 -17.09
C PHE A 173 -8.88 25.35 -18.50
N THR A 174 -8.45 24.18 -18.96
CA THR A 174 -8.72 23.74 -20.33
C THR A 174 -10.16 23.28 -20.54
N THR A 175 -10.74 22.57 -19.56
CA THR A 175 -12.06 21.93 -19.70
C THR A 175 -13.19 22.85 -19.27
N TYR A 176 -13.01 23.60 -18.18
CA TYR A 176 -14.08 24.41 -17.58
C TYR A 176 -13.85 25.92 -17.70
N LYS A 177 -12.71 26.37 -18.25
CA LYS A 177 -12.31 27.78 -18.44
C LYS A 177 -12.45 28.59 -17.15
N VAL A 178 -12.00 27.99 -16.04
CA VAL A 178 -12.10 28.59 -14.68
C VAL A 178 -10.75 29.07 -14.23
#